data_4bd8f50af35bab55a3a7964f9fc9d2fb
#
_entry.id   4bd8f50af35bab55a3a7964f9fc9d2fb
#
_cell.length_a   1.000
_cell.length_b   1.000
_cell.length_c   1.000
_cell.angle_alpha   90.00
_cell.angle_beta   90.00
_cell.angle_gamma   90.00
#
_symmetry.space_group_name_H-M   'P 1'
#
loop_
_entity.id
_entity.type
_entity.pdbx_description
1 polymer ?
#
loop_
_entity_poly.entity_id
_entity_poly.type
_entity_poly.pdbx_seq_one_letter_code
_entity_poly.pdbx_strand_id
1 'polypeptide(L)'
;IHSGSYAQLMRYQLSVDGKPVYEQRSDGLIIASPTGSTAYALSAGGPIIHPSLDVWSIIPMMPQSLSSRPFIISSDQKIEIKLLSGPLNDAKICADGQDDISAKYDTVVYIEKMSKTLKLVHPKNNDFFEACREKLGWSLDITKNTTKSWKH
;
A
#
# COMPACT_ATOMS: atom_id res chain seq x y z
N ILE A 1 -3.35 4.60 6.04
CA ILE A 1 -4.28 4.93 7.15
C ILE A 1 -4.34 3.70 8.05
N HIS A 2 -4.27 3.88 9.35
CA HIS A 2 -4.37 2.78 10.30
C HIS A 2 -5.08 3.22 11.59
N SER A 3 -5.52 2.23 12.40
CA SER A 3 -6.29 2.48 13.62
C SER A 3 -5.49 3.16 14.74
N GLY A 4 -4.18 3.16 14.68
CA GLY A 4 -3.29 3.66 15.74
C GLY A 4 -3.26 2.80 17.00
N SER A 5 -3.96 1.67 17.02
CA SER A 5 -4.04 0.76 18.17
C SER A 5 -3.76 -0.68 17.76
N TYR A 6 -3.22 -1.47 18.68
CA TYR A 6 -2.96 -2.89 18.44
C TYR A 6 -4.24 -3.71 18.58
N ALA A 7 -4.41 -4.68 17.67
CA ALA A 7 -5.48 -5.70 17.72
C ALA A 7 -6.92 -5.15 17.72
N GLN A 8 -7.13 -3.93 17.24
CA GLN A 8 -8.46 -3.33 17.15
C GLN A 8 -8.67 -2.72 15.77
N LEU A 9 -9.74 -3.14 15.12
CA LEU A 9 -10.06 -2.79 13.74
C LEU A 9 -10.72 -1.41 13.65
N MET A 10 -10.28 -0.61 12.68
CA MET A 10 -11.04 0.57 12.23
C MET A 10 -12.07 0.16 11.19
N ARG A 11 -13.19 0.89 11.13
CA ARG A 11 -14.25 0.74 10.14
C ARG A 11 -14.22 1.93 9.20
N TYR A 12 -14.22 1.67 7.92
CA TYR A 12 -14.20 2.71 6.89
C TYR A 12 -14.99 2.28 5.66
N GLN A 13 -15.46 3.26 4.91
CA GLN A 13 -16.05 3.09 3.59
C GLN A 13 -15.09 3.60 2.53
N LEU A 14 -14.86 2.81 1.51
CA LEU A 14 -14.10 3.18 0.33
C LEU A 14 -15.05 3.48 -0.82
N SER A 15 -14.83 4.61 -1.48
CA SER A 15 -15.49 4.99 -2.73
C SER A 15 -14.45 5.36 -3.78
N VAL A 16 -14.80 5.15 -5.04
CA VAL A 16 -13.98 5.52 -6.20
C VAL A 16 -14.86 6.31 -7.16
N ASP A 17 -14.46 7.53 -7.52
CA ASP A 17 -15.25 8.48 -8.32
C ASP A 17 -16.68 8.65 -7.79
N GLY A 18 -16.81 8.78 -6.46
CA GLY A 18 -18.09 8.92 -5.79
C GLY A 18 -18.94 7.64 -5.71
N LYS A 19 -18.48 6.52 -6.28
CA LYS A 19 -19.20 5.24 -6.23
C LYS A 19 -18.67 4.39 -5.09
N PRO A 20 -19.53 3.90 -4.18
CA PRO A 20 -19.10 3.03 -3.09
C PRO A 20 -18.57 1.70 -3.63
N VAL A 21 -17.41 1.30 -3.15
CA VAL A 21 -16.76 0.02 -3.47
C VAL A 21 -17.06 -1.01 -2.38
N TYR A 22 -16.76 -0.66 -1.13
CA TYR A 22 -17.09 -1.49 0.03
C TYR A 22 -17.04 -0.68 1.33
N GLU A 23 -17.63 -1.24 2.35
CA GLU A 23 -17.41 -0.90 3.75
C GLU A 23 -16.72 -2.07 4.43
N GLN A 24 -15.68 -1.80 5.23
CA GLN A 24 -14.84 -2.83 5.78
C GLN A 24 -14.30 -2.49 7.17
N ARG A 25 -13.94 -3.54 7.91
CA ARG A 25 -13.14 -3.48 9.14
C ARG A 25 -11.78 -4.10 8.88
N SER A 26 -10.73 -3.37 9.23
CA SER A 26 -9.33 -3.86 9.11
C SER A 26 -8.41 -3.07 10.06
N ASP A 27 -7.19 -3.51 10.22
CA ASP A 27 -6.16 -2.74 10.96
C ASP A 27 -5.82 -1.43 10.25
N GLY A 28 -5.98 -1.38 8.93
CA GLY A 28 -5.71 -0.21 8.13
C GLY A 28 -5.97 -0.42 6.65
N LEU A 29 -5.62 0.60 5.88
CA LEU A 29 -5.71 0.63 4.42
C LEU A 29 -4.47 1.31 3.85
N ILE A 30 -3.79 0.64 2.92
CA ILE A 30 -2.68 1.19 2.16
C ILE A 30 -3.16 1.56 0.77
N ILE A 31 -2.86 2.77 0.33
CA ILE A 31 -2.96 3.19 -1.06
C ILE A 31 -1.54 3.44 -1.54
N ALA A 32 -1.12 2.77 -2.60
CA ALA A 32 0.23 2.91 -3.10
C ALA A 32 0.28 3.16 -4.61
N SER A 33 1.22 3.99 -5.02
CA SER A 33 1.64 4.12 -6.42
C SER A 33 2.45 2.89 -6.84
N PRO A 34 2.75 2.69 -8.14
CA PRO A 34 3.62 1.62 -8.59
C PRO A 34 4.99 1.62 -7.87
N THR A 35 5.59 2.78 -7.68
CA THR A 35 6.85 2.91 -6.91
C THR A 35 6.68 2.44 -5.47
N GLY A 36 5.58 2.77 -4.82
CA GLY A 36 5.28 2.36 -3.45
C GLY A 36 4.87 0.88 -3.32
N SER A 37 4.59 0.19 -4.44
CA SER A 37 4.17 -1.21 -4.43
C SER A 37 5.23 -2.16 -3.86
N THR A 38 6.51 -1.78 -3.93
CA THR A 38 7.64 -2.55 -3.39
C THR A 38 8.07 -2.13 -1.97
N ALA A 39 7.33 -1.21 -1.35
CA ALA A 39 7.51 -0.76 0.03
C ALA A 39 6.57 -1.51 0.99
N TYR A 40 5.95 -0.83 1.94
CA TYR A 40 5.05 -1.45 2.92
C TYR A 40 3.84 -2.17 2.29
N ALA A 41 3.40 -1.71 1.12
CA ALA A 41 2.38 -2.37 0.32
C ALA A 41 2.72 -3.83 0.00
N LEU A 42 3.99 -4.13 -0.30
CA LEU A 42 4.45 -5.50 -0.55
C LEU A 42 4.32 -6.37 0.71
N SER A 43 4.74 -5.86 1.87
CA SER A 43 4.62 -6.58 3.16
C SER A 43 3.17 -6.86 3.54
N ALA A 44 2.24 -6.01 3.11
CA ALA A 44 0.81 -6.19 3.31
C ALA A 44 0.14 -7.10 2.26
N GLY A 45 0.92 -7.79 1.42
CA GLY A 45 0.41 -8.72 0.41
C GLY A 45 -0.08 -8.06 -0.88
N GLY A 46 0.30 -6.81 -1.12
CA GLY A 46 0.03 -6.12 -2.39
C GLY A 46 0.87 -6.66 -3.55
N PRO A 47 0.42 -6.49 -4.79
CA PRO A 47 1.17 -6.90 -5.97
C PRO A 47 2.35 -5.97 -6.24
N ILE A 48 3.42 -6.51 -6.84
CA ILE A 48 4.48 -5.70 -7.42
C ILE A 48 3.97 -5.12 -8.73
N ILE A 49 4.07 -3.80 -8.86
CA ILE A 49 3.55 -3.07 -10.01
C ILE A 49 4.71 -2.43 -10.76
N HIS A 50 4.78 -2.67 -12.09
CA HIS A 50 5.80 -2.07 -12.91
C HIS A 50 5.66 -0.53 -12.93
N PRO A 51 6.76 0.24 -12.76
CA PRO A 51 6.71 1.71 -12.64
C PRO A 51 6.12 2.45 -13.85
N SER A 52 6.04 1.81 -15.02
CA SER A 52 5.43 2.40 -16.22
C SER A 52 3.90 2.40 -16.19
N LEU A 53 3.29 1.69 -15.26
CA LEU A 53 1.83 1.65 -15.13
C LEU A 53 1.33 2.86 -14.34
N ASP A 54 0.21 3.42 -14.79
CA ASP A 54 -0.41 4.59 -14.17
C ASP A 54 -1.64 4.16 -13.37
N VAL A 55 -1.38 3.62 -12.16
CA VAL A 55 -2.39 2.95 -11.35
C VAL A 55 -2.20 3.24 -9.86
N TRP A 56 -3.27 3.02 -9.08
CA TRP A 56 -3.25 2.87 -7.63
C TRP A 56 -3.45 1.42 -7.24
N SER A 57 -2.69 0.94 -6.28
CA SER A 57 -3.01 -0.28 -5.57
C SER A 57 -3.68 0.03 -4.23
N ILE A 58 -4.75 -0.69 -3.93
CA ILE A 58 -5.58 -0.53 -2.73
C ILE A 58 -5.47 -1.83 -1.94
N ILE A 59 -4.87 -1.76 -0.76
CA ILE A 59 -4.49 -2.93 0.01
C ILE A 59 -5.05 -2.83 1.43
N PRO A 60 -6.13 -3.54 1.75
CA PRO A 60 -6.63 -3.65 3.12
C PRO A 60 -5.63 -4.41 4.00
N MET A 61 -5.34 -3.88 5.19
CA MET A 61 -4.43 -4.51 6.16
C MET A 61 -5.22 -5.38 7.11
N MET A 62 -4.92 -6.69 7.15
CA MET A 62 -5.58 -7.66 8.03
C MET A 62 -7.10 -7.47 8.08
N PRO A 63 -7.79 -7.53 6.92
CA PRO A 63 -9.23 -7.34 6.87
C PRO A 63 -9.99 -8.44 7.60
N GLN A 64 -11.08 -8.07 8.29
CA GLN A 64 -11.97 -9.04 8.94
C GLN A 64 -12.67 -9.94 7.92
N SER A 65 -12.95 -9.41 6.71
CA SER A 65 -13.59 -10.19 5.64
C SER A 65 -12.59 -11.10 4.95
N LEU A 66 -12.86 -12.39 4.91
CA LEU A 66 -12.04 -13.40 4.24
C LEU A 66 -12.01 -13.24 2.70
N SER A 67 -12.99 -12.57 2.11
CA SER A 67 -13.08 -12.31 0.66
C SER A 67 -12.34 -11.04 0.22
N SER A 68 -11.90 -10.23 1.17
CA SER A 68 -11.17 -8.99 0.85
C SER A 68 -9.82 -9.30 0.21
N ARG A 69 -9.51 -8.60 -0.87
CA ARG A 69 -8.24 -8.75 -1.59
C ARG A 69 -7.72 -7.37 -1.99
N PRO A 70 -6.39 -7.21 -2.11
CA PRO A 70 -5.81 -6.08 -2.80
C PRO A 70 -6.33 -5.98 -4.23
N PHE A 71 -6.57 -4.79 -4.72
CA PHE A 71 -6.98 -4.55 -6.11
C PHE A 71 -6.35 -3.28 -6.66
N ILE A 72 -6.41 -3.13 -7.97
CA ILE A 72 -5.76 -2.06 -8.72
C ILE A 72 -6.82 -1.27 -9.50
N ILE A 73 -6.67 0.05 -9.51
CA ILE A 73 -7.50 0.97 -10.30
C ILE A 73 -6.60 1.93 -11.10
N SER A 74 -7.16 2.62 -12.09
CA SER A 74 -6.47 3.71 -12.78
C SER A 74 -6.11 4.84 -11.79
N SER A 75 -4.93 5.45 -11.94
CA SER A 75 -4.52 6.57 -11.10
C SER A 75 -5.29 7.87 -11.38
N ASP A 76 -6.02 7.94 -12.48
CA ASP A 76 -6.89 9.09 -12.80
C ASP A 76 -8.18 9.11 -11.97
N GLN A 77 -8.50 7.98 -11.32
CA GLN A 77 -9.66 7.86 -10.46
C GLN A 77 -9.40 8.47 -9.09
N LYS A 78 -10.41 9.15 -8.55
CA LYS A 78 -10.38 9.74 -7.21
C LYS A 78 -10.82 8.72 -6.18
N ILE A 79 -10.03 8.59 -5.13
CA ILE A 79 -10.31 7.70 -4.01
C ILE A 79 -10.84 8.52 -2.85
N GLU A 80 -11.93 8.07 -2.24
CA GLU A 80 -12.52 8.65 -1.06
C GLU A 80 -12.60 7.60 0.04
N ILE A 81 -12.06 7.90 1.22
CA ILE A 81 -12.08 7.01 2.37
C ILE A 81 -12.79 7.72 3.50
N LYS A 82 -14.03 7.32 3.78
CA LYS A 82 -14.78 7.82 4.93
C LYS A 82 -14.44 6.98 6.15
N LEU A 83 -13.86 7.62 7.15
CA LEU A 83 -13.53 6.99 8.44
C LEU A 83 -14.80 6.93 9.29
N LEU A 84 -15.28 5.74 9.62
CA LEU A 84 -16.56 5.56 10.30
C LEU A 84 -16.41 5.41 11.81
N SER A 85 -15.53 4.51 12.26
CA SER A 85 -15.28 4.27 13.68
C SER A 85 -13.98 3.48 13.90
N GLY A 86 -13.47 3.52 15.11
CA GLY A 86 -12.30 2.75 15.51
C GLY A 86 -12.07 2.78 17.01
N PRO A 87 -10.98 2.16 17.48
CA PRO A 87 -10.69 1.95 18.89
C PRO A 87 -10.24 3.22 19.62
N LEU A 88 -9.63 4.14 18.90
CA LEU A 88 -9.19 5.45 19.43
C LEU A 88 -10.12 6.53 18.90
N ASN A 89 -9.97 7.76 19.40
CA ASN A 89 -10.74 8.90 18.93
C ASN A 89 -10.40 9.29 17.49
N ASP A 90 -9.17 8.99 17.05
CA ASP A 90 -8.64 9.38 15.75
C ASP A 90 -7.98 8.18 15.05
N ALA A 91 -8.17 8.07 13.75
CA ALA A 91 -7.32 7.27 12.89
C ALA A 91 -5.99 8.01 12.62
N LYS A 92 -4.98 7.29 12.18
CA LYS A 92 -3.68 7.85 11.79
C LYS A 92 -3.50 7.73 10.27
N ILE A 93 -3.08 8.82 9.66
CA ILE A 93 -2.71 8.87 8.25
C ILE A 93 -1.22 9.11 8.18
N CYS A 94 -0.48 8.17 7.59
CA CYS A 94 0.96 8.25 7.39
C CYS A 94 1.26 8.31 5.90
N ALA A 95 2.02 9.29 5.45
CA ALA A 95 2.50 9.42 4.08
C ALA A 95 3.99 9.05 4.03
N ASP A 96 4.33 7.97 3.30
CA ASP A 96 5.71 7.51 3.05
C ASP A 96 6.57 7.32 4.32
N GLY A 97 5.94 6.86 5.42
CA GLY A 97 6.63 6.62 6.69
C GLY A 97 7.05 7.88 7.45
N GLN A 98 6.51 9.03 7.05
CA GLN A 98 6.70 10.30 7.77
C GLN A 98 5.68 10.47 8.91
N ASP A 99 5.66 11.64 9.52
CA ASP A 99 4.81 11.95 10.67
C ASP A 99 3.34 11.60 10.44
N ASP A 100 2.72 11.02 11.47
CA ASP A 100 1.32 10.66 11.45
C ASP A 100 0.43 11.90 11.58
N ILE A 101 -0.53 12.02 10.69
CA ILE A 101 -1.61 13.00 10.77
C ILE A 101 -2.81 12.35 11.44
N SER A 102 -3.31 12.94 12.52
CA SER A 102 -4.55 12.48 13.17
C SER A 102 -5.77 12.90 12.36
N ALA A 103 -6.65 11.95 12.08
CA ALA A 103 -7.92 12.17 11.41
C ALA A 103 -9.07 11.63 12.27
N LYS A 104 -9.98 12.51 12.66
CA LYS A 104 -11.18 12.13 13.45
C LYS A 104 -12.08 11.22 12.63
N TYR A 105 -12.81 10.35 13.32
CA TYR A 105 -13.89 9.61 12.67
C TYR A 105 -14.97 10.58 12.18
N ASP A 106 -15.71 10.17 11.14
CA ASP A 106 -16.55 10.99 10.27
C ASP A 106 -15.82 11.92 9.29
N THR A 107 -14.49 11.91 9.29
CA THR A 107 -13.70 12.61 8.25
C THR A 107 -13.69 11.80 6.96
N VAL A 108 -13.67 12.50 5.83
CA VAL A 108 -13.41 11.92 4.51
C VAL A 108 -12.00 12.28 4.07
N VAL A 109 -11.21 11.28 3.75
CA VAL A 109 -9.85 11.42 3.20
C VAL A 109 -9.93 11.26 1.69
N TYR A 110 -9.49 12.26 0.96
CA TYR A 110 -9.41 12.23 -0.50
C TYR A 110 -8.00 11.95 -0.96
N ILE A 111 -7.86 11.05 -1.93
CA ILE A 111 -6.58 10.72 -2.55
C ILE A 111 -6.75 10.86 -4.06
N GLU A 112 -5.90 11.68 -4.65
CA GLU A 112 -5.88 11.93 -6.09
C GLU A 112 -4.45 12.10 -6.59
N LYS A 113 -4.24 11.82 -7.87
CA LYS A 113 -2.95 12.00 -8.53
C LYS A 113 -2.62 13.48 -8.66
N MET A 114 -1.43 13.85 -8.22
CA MET A 114 -0.93 15.21 -8.41
C MET A 114 -0.60 15.46 -9.88
N SER A 115 -0.87 16.68 -10.37
CA SER A 115 -0.52 17.08 -11.74
C SER A 115 1.00 17.17 -11.98
N LYS A 116 1.77 17.39 -10.91
CA LYS A 116 3.23 17.42 -10.95
C LYS A 116 3.80 16.03 -10.76
N THR A 117 4.74 15.62 -11.61
CA THR A 117 5.44 14.35 -11.51
C THR A 117 6.86 14.53 -11.02
N LEU A 118 7.33 13.58 -10.22
CA LEU A 118 8.74 13.48 -9.86
C LEU A 118 9.47 12.75 -11.00
N LYS A 119 10.55 13.36 -11.50
CA LYS A 119 11.43 12.71 -12.48
C LYS A 119 12.53 11.94 -11.78
N LEU A 120 12.53 10.63 -11.93
CA LEU A 120 13.60 9.76 -11.45
C LEU A 120 14.61 9.55 -12.57
N VAL A 121 15.88 9.81 -12.27
CA VAL A 121 16.98 9.57 -13.20
C VAL A 121 17.59 8.21 -12.87
N HIS A 122 17.63 7.34 -13.87
CA HIS A 122 18.21 6.01 -13.75
C HIS A 122 19.43 5.88 -14.67
N PRO A 123 20.41 5.02 -14.32
CA PRO A 123 21.47 4.62 -15.25
C PRO A 123 20.88 3.99 -16.52
N LYS A 124 21.61 4.07 -17.66
CA LYS A 124 21.16 3.52 -18.94
C LYS A 124 20.80 2.03 -18.91
N ASN A 125 21.43 1.28 -18.01
CA ASN A 125 21.26 -0.19 -17.86
C ASN A 125 20.31 -0.53 -16.69
N ASN A 126 19.46 0.39 -16.26
CA ASN A 126 18.51 0.09 -15.17
C ASN A 126 17.43 -0.86 -15.68
N ASP A 127 17.42 -2.08 -15.14
CA ASP A 127 16.38 -3.09 -15.38
C ASP A 127 15.56 -3.31 -14.10
N PHE A 128 14.27 -3.02 -14.19
CA PHE A 128 13.34 -3.20 -13.08
C PHE A 128 13.27 -4.65 -12.60
N PHE A 129 13.27 -5.60 -13.52
CA PHE A 129 13.18 -7.02 -13.15
C PHE A 129 14.48 -7.55 -12.54
N GLU A 130 15.63 -7.03 -12.98
CA GLU A 130 16.90 -7.32 -12.33
C GLU A 130 16.92 -6.83 -10.89
N ALA A 131 16.47 -5.59 -10.66
CA ALA A 131 16.34 -5.03 -9.32
C ALA A 131 15.37 -5.83 -8.44
N CYS A 132 14.27 -6.34 -9.00
CA CYS A 132 13.35 -7.23 -8.29
C CYS A 132 14.02 -8.57 -7.93
N ARG A 133 14.75 -9.19 -8.85
CA ARG A 133 15.48 -10.44 -8.59
C ARG A 133 16.48 -10.28 -7.46
N GLU A 134 17.28 -9.22 -7.53
CA GLU A 134 18.33 -8.97 -6.53
C GLU A 134 17.78 -8.62 -5.15
N LYS A 135 16.82 -7.70 -5.10
CA LYS A 135 16.32 -7.17 -3.83
C LYS A 135 15.28 -8.07 -3.16
N LEU A 136 14.46 -8.78 -3.95
CA LEU A 136 13.38 -9.62 -3.44
C LEU A 136 13.73 -11.11 -3.43
N GLY A 137 14.91 -11.48 -3.91
CA GLY A 137 15.35 -12.87 -3.95
C GLY A 137 14.56 -13.74 -4.93
N TRP A 138 14.00 -13.13 -6.00
CA TRP A 138 13.29 -13.89 -7.00
C TRP A 138 14.21 -14.86 -7.72
N SER A 139 13.75 -16.11 -7.86
CA SER A 139 14.52 -17.18 -8.52
C SER A 139 15.86 -17.53 -7.86
N LEU A 140 16.05 -17.19 -6.59
CA LEU A 140 17.17 -17.76 -5.84
C LEU A 140 16.88 -19.24 -5.64
N ASP A 141 17.71 -20.07 -6.26
CA ASP A 141 17.74 -21.50 -6.00
C ASP A 141 18.31 -21.70 -4.58
N ILE A 142 17.42 -21.91 -3.62
CA ILE A 142 17.75 -22.07 -2.20
C ILE A 142 18.75 -23.24 -2.02
N THR A 143 18.75 -24.20 -2.96
CA THR A 143 19.65 -25.37 -2.89
C THR A 143 21.08 -25.03 -3.28
N LYS A 144 21.31 -23.96 -4.05
CA LYS A 144 22.66 -23.51 -4.45
C LYS A 144 23.33 -22.58 -3.44
N ASN A 145 22.59 -22.01 -2.50
CA ASN A 145 23.12 -21.04 -1.53
C ASN A 145 23.54 -21.66 -0.17
N THR A 146 23.42 -22.96 0.01
CA THR A 146 23.81 -23.65 1.26
C THR A 146 25.35 -23.79 1.44
N THR A 147 26.16 -23.28 0.51
CA THR A 147 27.63 -23.38 0.59
C THR A 147 28.36 -22.07 0.94
N LYS A 148 27.64 -20.96 1.16
CA LYS A 148 28.27 -19.80 1.81
C LYS A 148 28.25 -20.01 3.32
N SER A 149 29.29 -20.71 3.79
CA SER A 149 29.63 -20.87 5.20
C SER A 149 29.57 -19.53 5.94
N TRP A 150 28.82 -19.49 7.01
CA TRP A 150 28.95 -18.51 8.06
C TRP A 150 30.37 -18.66 8.64
N LYS A 151 31.32 -17.86 8.16
CA LYS A 151 32.60 -17.69 8.84
C LYS A 151 32.39 -16.61 9.90
N HIS A 152 32.59 -17.03 11.13
CA HIS A 152 32.61 -16.21 12.35
C HIS A 152 33.63 -15.07 12.27
#